data_b8621d3a2e5f4f3fe00de40a2b3cf808
#
_entry.id   b8621d3a2e5f4f3fe00de40a2b3cf808
#
_cell.length_a   1.000
_cell.length_b   1.000
_cell.length_c   1.000
_cell.angle_alpha   90.00
_cell.angle_beta   90.00
_cell.angle_gamma   90.00
#
_symmetry.space_group_name_H-M   'P 1'
#
loop_
_entity.id
_entity.type
_entity.pdbx_description
1 polymer ?
#
loop_
_entity_poly.entity_id
_entity_poly.type
_entity_poly.pdbx_seq_one_letter_code
_entity_poly.pdbx_strand_id
1 'polypeptide(L)'
;MPEPLLQFDHVTKEFDLNKNWFGKPSNAFRAVNEVTWQVEQGAALGIVGESGCGKSTMARMAVGLELPTSGEVRFAGKTLGKWLKEDAILLRQSVQMVFQDPSASLNPRQRIREILELQLQRLTDFRAEQRTQRMEEVLEQVQLPSATLERYPHEFSGGQAQRISIARALISKPKLLLLDEPVSALDVSVQAQILLLLEEMRKDLGVTYVFISHDLAVVEQLCPNVLVMYAGSIVESGPTRQLFEHRRHPYTDLLIKSVPVPGKSLELKSEEKADLENPGGCAFRNRCPKANQQCSRVPNLREVRGSIGGHECACHYPLSEAA
;
A
#
# COMPACT_ATOMS: atom_id res chain seq x y z
N MET A 1 17.24 -18.76 0.64
CA MET A 1 16.81 -17.35 0.60
C MET A 1 16.23 -17.03 1.95
N PRO A 2 16.39 -15.83 2.50
CA PRO A 2 15.72 -15.46 3.74
C PRO A 2 14.20 -15.57 3.54
N GLU A 3 13.50 -15.93 4.61
CA GLU A 3 12.04 -16.06 4.58
C GLU A 3 11.42 -14.65 4.49
N PRO A 4 10.46 -14.39 3.55
CA PRO A 4 9.85 -13.07 3.39
C PRO A 4 9.10 -12.66 4.66
N LEU A 5 9.12 -11.35 4.97
CA LEU A 5 8.42 -10.82 6.14
C LEU A 5 6.91 -10.83 5.95
N LEU A 6 6.43 -10.41 4.77
CA LEU A 6 5.01 -10.47 4.40
C LEU A 6 4.88 -11.16 3.04
N GLN A 7 3.93 -12.07 2.93
CA GLN A 7 3.66 -12.84 1.72
C GLN A 7 2.15 -12.95 1.48
N PHE A 8 1.75 -12.70 0.25
CA PHE A 8 0.44 -13.00 -0.31
C PHE A 8 0.59 -14.17 -1.28
N ASP A 9 -0.21 -15.21 -1.12
CA ASP A 9 -0.16 -16.43 -1.91
C ASP A 9 -1.54 -16.74 -2.49
N HIS A 10 -1.73 -16.50 -3.80
CA HIS A 10 -2.98 -16.63 -4.55
C HIS A 10 -4.20 -16.02 -3.83
N VAL A 11 -4.01 -14.81 -3.28
CA VAL A 11 -5.01 -14.15 -2.44
C VAL A 11 -6.14 -13.56 -3.27
N THR A 12 -7.38 -13.94 -2.91
CA THR A 12 -8.60 -13.34 -3.43
C THR A 12 -9.44 -12.77 -2.30
N LYS A 13 -10.04 -11.58 -2.51
CA LYS A 13 -11.03 -11.00 -1.61
C LYS A 13 -12.27 -10.60 -2.38
N GLU A 14 -13.39 -11.18 -1.98
CA GLU A 14 -14.72 -10.88 -2.49
C GLU A 14 -15.57 -10.23 -1.41
N PHE A 15 -16.41 -9.29 -1.81
CA PHE A 15 -17.44 -8.66 -0.98
C PHE A 15 -18.81 -8.92 -1.58
N ASP A 16 -19.74 -9.38 -0.75
CA ASP A 16 -21.14 -9.56 -1.14
C ASP A 16 -21.84 -8.21 -1.22
N LEU A 17 -22.23 -7.78 -2.43
CA LEU A 17 -22.94 -6.49 -2.62
C LEU A 17 -24.43 -6.58 -2.26
N ASN A 18 -25.05 -7.77 -2.39
CA ASN A 18 -26.44 -8.02 -2.00
C ASN A 18 -26.59 -9.41 -1.41
N LYS A 19 -27.09 -9.49 -0.19
CA LYS A 19 -27.61 -10.76 0.37
C LYS A 19 -29.08 -10.91 -0.02
N ASN A 20 -29.40 -11.85 -0.89
CA ASN A 20 -30.79 -12.26 -1.10
C ASN A 20 -31.36 -12.82 0.21
N TRP A 21 -32.69 -12.73 0.41
CA TRP A 21 -33.42 -13.27 1.56
C TRP A 21 -33.05 -14.73 1.90
N PHE A 22 -32.55 -15.51 0.94
CA PHE A 22 -32.08 -16.89 1.09
C PHE A 22 -30.58 -17.03 1.35
N GLY A 23 -29.86 -15.93 1.62
CA GLY A 23 -28.42 -15.98 1.99
C GLY A 23 -27.45 -16.32 0.87
N LYS A 24 -27.91 -16.48 -0.38
CA LYS A 24 -27.00 -16.67 -1.53
C LYS A 24 -26.55 -15.32 -2.07
N PRO A 25 -25.23 -15.09 -2.25
CA PRO A 25 -24.72 -13.88 -2.87
C PRO A 25 -25.27 -13.78 -4.30
N SER A 26 -25.96 -12.68 -4.63
CA SER A 26 -26.49 -12.44 -5.98
C SER A 26 -25.50 -11.69 -6.86
N ASN A 27 -24.55 -10.95 -6.26
CA ASN A 27 -23.47 -10.23 -6.94
C ASN A 27 -22.30 -10.10 -5.98
N ALA A 28 -21.22 -10.86 -6.20
CA ALA A 28 -19.97 -10.70 -5.47
C ALA A 28 -19.06 -9.73 -6.23
N PHE A 29 -18.58 -8.69 -5.54
CA PHE A 29 -17.54 -7.80 -6.05
C PHE A 29 -16.17 -8.32 -5.64
N ARG A 30 -15.34 -8.66 -6.62
CA ARG A 30 -13.98 -9.14 -6.39
C ARG A 30 -13.01 -7.96 -6.31
N ALA A 31 -12.69 -7.54 -5.08
CA ALA A 31 -11.81 -6.39 -4.85
C ALA A 31 -10.32 -6.74 -5.03
N VAL A 32 -9.92 -7.99 -4.77
CA VAL A 32 -8.58 -8.53 -5.00
C VAL A 32 -8.73 -9.92 -5.63
N ASN A 33 -7.99 -10.19 -6.70
CA ASN A 33 -8.17 -11.36 -7.55
C ASN A 33 -6.83 -12.07 -7.78
N GLU A 34 -6.64 -13.22 -7.10
CA GLU A 34 -5.50 -14.14 -7.26
C GLU A 34 -4.11 -13.46 -7.23
N VAL A 35 -3.92 -12.52 -6.31
CA VAL A 35 -2.64 -11.81 -6.21
C VAL A 35 -1.61 -12.62 -5.43
N THR A 36 -0.39 -12.69 -5.98
CA THR A 36 0.79 -13.31 -5.35
C THR A 36 1.94 -12.31 -5.36
N TRP A 37 2.50 -12.02 -4.19
CA TRP A 37 3.65 -11.16 -4.01
C TRP A 37 4.25 -11.32 -2.62
N GLN A 38 5.47 -10.80 -2.42
CA GLN A 38 6.14 -10.84 -1.13
C GLN A 38 7.06 -9.63 -0.94
N VAL A 39 7.39 -9.34 0.33
CA VAL A 39 8.37 -8.33 0.70
C VAL A 39 9.30 -8.88 1.78
N GLU A 40 10.60 -8.67 1.57
CA GLU A 40 11.66 -9.05 2.49
C GLU A 40 11.75 -8.07 3.66
N GLN A 41 12.32 -8.51 4.78
CA GLN A 41 12.55 -7.64 5.93
C GLN A 41 13.50 -6.49 5.57
N GLY A 42 13.16 -5.25 5.97
CA GLY A 42 13.92 -4.02 5.68
C GLY A 42 13.76 -3.49 4.26
N ALA A 43 13.05 -4.21 3.38
CA ALA A 43 12.76 -3.74 2.04
C ALA A 43 11.61 -2.71 2.00
N ALA A 44 11.49 -1.99 0.88
CA ALA A 44 10.34 -1.16 0.57
C ALA A 44 9.70 -1.63 -0.74
N LEU A 45 8.38 -1.84 -0.73
CA LEU A 45 7.58 -2.26 -1.87
C LEU A 45 6.49 -1.23 -2.13
N GLY A 46 6.43 -0.71 -3.36
CA GLY A 46 5.37 0.17 -3.82
C GLY A 46 4.18 -0.61 -4.37
N ILE A 47 2.96 -0.13 -4.13
CA ILE A 47 1.73 -0.64 -4.75
C ILE A 47 1.01 0.55 -5.36
N VAL A 48 0.85 0.55 -6.69
CA VAL A 48 0.26 1.67 -7.41
C VAL A 48 -0.93 1.24 -8.26
N GLY A 49 -1.80 2.18 -8.57
CA GLY A 49 -2.96 1.98 -9.42
C GLY A 49 -4.04 3.02 -9.16
N GLU A 50 -5.07 3.07 -10.01
CA GLU A 50 -6.20 3.98 -9.88
C GLU A 50 -6.99 3.77 -8.59
N SER A 51 -7.75 4.80 -8.17
CA SER A 51 -8.65 4.68 -7.01
C SER A 51 -9.67 3.55 -7.23
N GLY A 52 -9.91 2.75 -6.18
CA GLY A 52 -10.85 1.63 -6.25
C GLY A 52 -10.30 0.34 -6.89
N CYS A 53 -9.03 0.27 -7.32
CA CYS A 53 -8.47 -0.96 -7.91
C CYS A 53 -8.14 -2.07 -6.89
N GLY A 54 -8.37 -1.87 -5.58
CA GLY A 54 -8.18 -2.90 -4.54
C GLY A 54 -6.99 -2.67 -3.59
N LYS A 55 -6.17 -1.62 -3.76
CA LYS A 55 -4.98 -1.34 -2.93
C LYS A 55 -5.27 -1.30 -1.43
N SER A 56 -6.25 -0.49 -1.01
CA SER A 56 -6.61 -0.37 0.41
C SER A 56 -7.22 -1.65 0.99
N THR A 57 -7.88 -2.48 0.16
CA THR A 57 -8.33 -3.82 0.57
C THR A 57 -7.14 -4.72 0.83
N MET A 58 -6.13 -4.70 -0.04
CA MET A 58 -4.89 -5.44 0.14
C MET A 58 -4.13 -4.97 1.39
N ALA A 59 -4.09 -3.64 1.63
CA ALA A 59 -3.53 -3.08 2.86
C ALA A 59 -4.23 -3.60 4.12
N ARG A 60 -5.56 -3.59 4.15
CA ARG A 60 -6.34 -4.10 5.29
C ARG A 60 -6.11 -5.57 5.53
N MET A 61 -5.95 -6.37 4.48
CA MET A 61 -5.56 -7.77 4.62
C MET A 61 -4.15 -7.91 5.20
N ALA A 62 -3.18 -7.11 4.75
CA ALA A 62 -1.81 -7.18 5.23
C ALA A 62 -1.67 -6.91 6.74
N VAL A 63 -2.52 -6.03 7.30
CA VAL A 63 -2.54 -5.73 8.76
C VAL A 63 -3.51 -6.62 9.55
N GLY A 64 -4.19 -7.57 8.91
CA GLY A 64 -5.13 -8.47 9.56
C GLY A 64 -6.48 -7.84 9.97
N LEU A 65 -6.85 -6.69 9.39
CA LEU A 65 -8.19 -6.09 9.55
C LEU A 65 -9.23 -6.80 8.70
N GLU A 66 -8.80 -7.41 7.59
CA GLU A 66 -9.60 -8.24 6.71
C GLU A 66 -8.88 -9.57 6.52
N LEU A 67 -9.65 -10.64 6.35
CA LEU A 67 -9.12 -11.94 5.94
C LEU A 67 -9.44 -12.20 4.46
N PRO A 68 -8.58 -12.90 3.72
CA PRO A 68 -8.85 -13.28 2.35
C PRO A 68 -10.06 -14.23 2.28
N THR A 69 -10.78 -14.20 1.14
CA THR A 69 -11.84 -15.18 0.82
C THR A 69 -11.22 -16.51 0.40
N SER A 70 -10.10 -16.45 -0.34
CA SER A 70 -9.27 -17.62 -0.68
C SER A 70 -7.80 -17.23 -0.78
N GLY A 71 -6.91 -18.22 -0.80
CA GLY A 71 -5.47 -17.98 -0.69
C GLY A 71 -5.03 -17.69 0.74
N GLU A 72 -3.76 -17.35 0.94
CA GLU A 72 -3.18 -17.13 2.26
C GLU A 72 -2.35 -15.83 2.31
N VAL A 73 -2.49 -15.10 3.42
CA VAL A 73 -1.57 -14.03 3.80
C VAL A 73 -0.74 -14.50 4.99
N ARG A 74 0.59 -14.42 4.86
CA ARG A 74 1.55 -14.84 5.89
C ARG A 74 2.38 -13.63 6.33
N PHE A 75 2.59 -13.52 7.64
CA PHE A 75 3.51 -12.58 8.25
C PHE A 75 4.54 -13.36 9.07
N ALA A 76 5.83 -13.16 8.80
CA ALA A 76 6.94 -13.90 9.42
C ALA A 76 6.68 -15.43 9.41
N GLY A 77 6.35 -15.99 8.23
CA GLY A 77 6.12 -17.41 8.01
C GLY A 77 4.79 -17.98 8.54
N LYS A 78 4.04 -17.25 9.41
CA LYS A 78 2.80 -17.71 10.02
C LYS A 78 1.59 -17.03 9.37
N THR A 79 0.52 -17.76 9.07
CA THR A 79 -0.70 -17.19 8.47
C THR A 79 -1.38 -16.19 9.40
N LEU A 80 -1.99 -15.13 8.85
CA LEU A 80 -2.68 -14.11 9.64
C LEU A 80 -3.80 -14.71 10.49
N GLY A 81 -4.51 -15.71 9.98
CA GLY A 81 -5.55 -16.39 10.75
C GLY A 81 -5.02 -17.07 12.03
N LYS A 82 -3.80 -17.63 11.99
CA LYS A 82 -3.13 -18.16 13.18
C LYS A 82 -2.64 -17.05 14.10
N TRP A 83 -2.03 -15.99 13.56
CA TRP A 83 -1.62 -14.83 14.35
C TRP A 83 -2.76 -14.23 15.14
N LEU A 84 -3.91 -14.00 14.51
CA LEU A 84 -5.10 -13.41 15.15
C LEU A 84 -5.69 -14.27 16.26
N LYS A 85 -5.55 -15.60 16.18
CA LYS A 85 -6.03 -16.55 17.19
C LYS A 85 -5.07 -16.71 18.37
N GLU A 86 -3.78 -16.77 18.09
CA GLU A 86 -2.76 -17.16 19.08
C GLU A 86 -2.06 -15.94 19.71
N ASP A 87 -1.71 -14.92 18.91
CA ASP A 87 -0.87 -13.79 19.32
C ASP A 87 -1.31 -12.46 18.67
N ALA A 88 -2.58 -12.13 18.74
CA ALA A 88 -3.13 -10.92 18.08
C ALA A 88 -2.47 -9.61 18.55
N ILE A 89 -2.02 -9.54 19.81
CA ILE A 89 -1.33 -8.34 20.33
C ILE A 89 0.04 -8.20 19.67
N LEU A 90 0.81 -9.29 19.61
CA LEU A 90 2.14 -9.28 18.99
C LEU A 90 2.08 -8.99 17.49
N LEU A 91 1.04 -9.49 16.79
CA LEU A 91 0.80 -9.12 15.40
C LEU A 91 0.57 -7.60 15.28
N ARG A 92 -0.33 -7.03 16.09
CA ARG A 92 -0.64 -5.59 16.07
C ARG A 92 0.55 -4.73 16.50
N GLN A 93 1.40 -5.21 17.41
CA GLN A 93 2.67 -4.55 17.73
C GLN A 93 3.62 -4.53 16.52
N SER A 94 3.73 -5.68 15.81
CA SER A 94 4.69 -5.89 14.74
C SER A 94 4.29 -5.29 13.39
N VAL A 95 2.98 -5.12 13.15
CA VAL A 95 2.42 -4.62 11.89
C VAL A 95 1.55 -3.41 12.17
N GLN A 96 1.94 -2.26 11.65
CA GLN A 96 1.24 -1.00 11.84
C GLN A 96 0.86 -0.34 10.51
N MET A 97 -0.13 0.55 10.55
CA MET A 97 -0.65 1.23 9.36
C MET A 97 -0.77 2.73 9.59
N VAL A 98 -0.30 3.50 8.63
CA VAL A 98 -0.56 4.93 8.48
C VAL A 98 -1.68 5.09 7.45
N PHE A 99 -2.77 5.74 7.86
CA PHE A 99 -3.95 5.94 7.02
C PHE A 99 -3.84 7.21 6.17
N GLN A 100 -4.61 7.26 5.10
CA GLN A 100 -4.64 8.35 4.12
C GLN A 100 -4.97 9.71 4.74
N ASP A 101 -5.91 9.77 5.68
CA ASP A 101 -6.29 11.01 6.39
C ASP A 101 -5.78 10.98 7.83
N PRO A 102 -4.72 11.76 8.14
CA PRO A 102 -4.18 11.83 9.49
C PRO A 102 -5.19 12.41 10.48
N SER A 103 -6.01 13.39 10.05
CA SER A 103 -6.98 14.07 10.92
C SER A 103 -8.11 13.13 11.32
N ALA A 104 -8.62 12.32 10.39
CA ALA A 104 -9.63 11.30 10.69
C ALA A 104 -9.07 10.14 11.54
N SER A 105 -7.76 9.92 11.50
CA SER A 105 -7.10 8.83 12.23
C SER A 105 -6.76 9.15 13.69
N LEU A 106 -6.73 10.44 14.06
CA LEU A 106 -6.41 10.92 15.40
C LEU A 106 -7.70 11.39 16.12
N ASN A 107 -7.90 10.97 17.36
CA ASN A 107 -9.06 11.44 18.14
C ASN A 107 -8.89 12.93 18.49
N PRO A 108 -9.73 13.86 17.96
CA PRO A 108 -9.56 15.30 18.17
C PRO A 108 -9.80 15.76 19.61
N ARG A 109 -10.38 14.91 20.47
CA ARG A 109 -10.68 15.20 21.87
C ARG A 109 -9.59 14.73 22.84
N GLN A 110 -8.55 14.07 22.33
CA GLN A 110 -7.42 13.57 23.11
C GLN A 110 -6.16 14.37 22.79
N ARG A 111 -5.33 14.61 23.81
CA ARG A 111 -3.96 15.14 23.58
C ARG A 111 -3.10 14.10 22.88
N ILE A 112 -2.06 14.54 22.21
CA ILE A 112 -1.12 13.64 21.52
C ILE A 112 -0.51 12.63 22.52
N ARG A 113 -0.19 13.04 23.73
CA ARG A 113 0.26 12.15 24.80
C ARG A 113 -0.70 10.98 25.02
N GLU A 114 -2.00 11.26 25.18
CA GLU A 114 -3.02 10.24 25.44
C GLU A 114 -3.16 9.24 24.27
N ILE A 115 -3.09 9.76 23.03
CA ILE A 115 -3.14 8.93 21.82
C ILE A 115 -1.95 7.97 21.76
N LEU A 116 -0.73 8.47 21.98
CA LEU A 116 0.50 7.68 21.92
C LEU A 116 0.60 6.71 23.11
N GLU A 117 0.27 7.17 24.31
CA GLU A 117 0.33 6.36 25.53
C GLU A 117 -0.66 5.19 25.47
N LEU A 118 -1.89 5.40 24.98
CA LEU A 118 -2.89 4.34 24.84
C LEU A 118 -2.37 3.19 23.96
N GLN A 119 -1.65 3.51 22.90
CA GLN A 119 -1.07 2.49 22.02
C GLN A 119 0.03 1.69 22.73
N LEU A 120 0.92 2.37 23.46
CA LEU A 120 1.96 1.71 24.27
C LEU A 120 1.37 0.81 25.36
N GLN A 121 0.35 1.28 26.07
CA GLN A 121 -0.33 0.49 27.09
C GLN A 121 -0.98 -0.79 26.56
N ARG A 122 -1.46 -0.77 25.32
CA ARG A 122 -2.16 -1.91 24.72
C ARG A 122 -1.21 -2.89 23.99
N LEU A 123 -0.09 -2.41 23.50
CA LEU A 123 0.79 -3.19 22.62
C LEU A 123 2.14 -3.54 23.25
N THR A 124 2.47 -2.98 24.42
CA THR A 124 3.79 -3.21 25.05
C THR A 124 3.63 -3.38 26.57
N ASP A 125 4.63 -4.01 27.19
CA ASP A 125 4.72 -4.16 28.66
C ASP A 125 5.54 -3.02 29.30
N PHE A 126 5.67 -1.87 28.64
CA PHE A 126 6.45 -0.74 29.12
C PHE A 126 5.86 -0.13 30.41
N ARG A 127 6.72 0.13 31.41
CA ARG A 127 6.37 0.89 32.60
C ARG A 127 6.16 2.37 32.24
N ALA A 128 5.58 3.15 33.15
CA ALA A 128 5.25 4.56 32.93
C ALA A 128 6.43 5.39 32.44
N GLU A 129 7.60 5.25 33.10
CA GLU A 129 8.82 5.97 32.71
C GLU A 129 9.30 5.59 31.30
N GLN A 130 9.26 4.29 30.97
CA GLN A 130 9.63 3.79 29.64
C GLN A 130 8.68 4.28 28.55
N ARG A 131 7.37 4.39 28.87
CA ARG A 131 6.39 4.97 27.92
C ARG A 131 6.68 6.42 27.64
N THR A 132 6.97 7.22 28.70
CA THR A 132 7.32 8.65 28.55
C THR A 132 8.55 8.81 27.67
N GLN A 133 9.64 8.10 27.98
CA GLN A 133 10.85 8.10 27.18
C GLN A 133 10.57 7.71 25.72
N ARG A 134 9.78 6.65 25.48
CA ARG A 134 9.47 6.20 24.14
C ARG A 134 8.65 7.20 23.34
N MET A 135 7.73 7.94 23.99
CA MET A 135 6.98 9.01 23.35
C MET A 135 7.91 10.18 22.90
N GLU A 136 8.88 10.55 23.72
CA GLU A 136 9.87 11.58 23.37
C GLU A 136 10.78 11.10 22.22
N GLU A 137 11.30 9.87 22.29
CA GLU A 137 12.11 9.26 21.23
C GLU A 137 11.38 9.26 19.86
N VAL A 138 10.12 8.86 19.84
CA VAL A 138 9.37 8.79 18.56
C VAL A 138 9.05 10.17 18.01
N LEU A 139 8.81 11.18 18.85
CA LEU A 139 8.63 12.54 18.39
C LEU A 139 9.91 13.12 17.79
N GLU A 140 11.06 12.85 18.41
CA GLU A 140 12.37 13.21 17.84
C GLU A 140 12.58 12.54 16.47
N GLN A 141 12.28 11.23 16.35
CA GLN A 141 12.35 10.49 15.09
C GLN A 141 11.52 11.12 13.98
N VAL A 142 10.34 11.68 14.29
CA VAL A 142 9.50 12.37 13.30
C VAL A 142 9.75 13.88 13.24
N GLN A 143 10.84 14.37 13.87
CA GLN A 143 11.27 15.76 13.88
C GLN A 143 10.20 16.72 14.45
N LEU A 144 9.55 16.31 15.54
CA LEU A 144 8.62 17.13 16.32
C LEU A 144 9.13 17.37 17.74
N PRO A 145 8.93 18.57 18.31
CA PRO A 145 9.35 18.87 19.67
C PRO A 145 8.52 18.12 20.71
N SER A 146 9.07 17.82 21.88
CA SER A 146 8.38 17.13 22.99
C SER A 146 7.13 17.87 23.49
N ALA A 147 7.08 19.20 23.37
CA ALA A 147 5.90 20.03 23.66
C ALA A 147 4.66 19.63 22.84
N THR A 148 4.83 18.90 21.73
CA THR A 148 3.76 18.30 20.93
C THR A 148 2.85 17.42 21.77
N LEU A 149 3.36 16.73 22.80
CA LEU A 149 2.60 15.82 23.66
C LEU A 149 1.42 16.49 24.35
N GLU A 150 1.51 17.77 24.68
CA GLU A 150 0.49 18.48 25.46
C GLU A 150 -0.59 19.14 24.59
N ARG A 151 -0.44 19.08 23.27
CA ARG A 151 -1.34 19.72 22.30
C ARG A 151 -2.38 18.72 21.75
N TYR A 152 -3.42 19.26 21.13
CA TYR A 152 -4.49 18.49 20.48
C TYR A 152 -4.27 18.39 18.97
N PRO A 153 -4.79 17.34 18.28
CA PRO A 153 -4.63 17.14 16.84
C PRO A 153 -5.01 18.35 15.97
N HIS A 154 -6.07 19.06 16.33
CA HIS A 154 -6.57 20.22 15.56
C HIS A 154 -5.66 21.47 15.64
N GLU A 155 -4.64 21.47 16.47
CA GLU A 155 -3.66 22.58 16.60
C GLU A 155 -2.47 22.42 15.63
N PHE A 156 -2.45 21.39 14.78
CA PHE A 156 -1.34 21.08 13.89
C PHE A 156 -1.70 21.29 12.42
N SER A 157 -0.69 21.66 11.61
CA SER A 157 -0.81 21.65 10.15
C SER A 157 -0.96 20.21 9.62
N GLY A 158 -1.43 20.04 8.38
CA GLY A 158 -1.57 18.73 7.75
C GLY A 158 -0.28 17.90 7.78
N GLY A 159 0.87 18.52 7.47
CA GLY A 159 2.16 17.82 7.52
C GLY A 159 2.61 17.44 8.94
N GLN A 160 2.32 18.28 9.93
CA GLN A 160 2.56 17.93 11.34
C GLN A 160 1.64 16.81 11.82
N ALA A 161 0.36 16.85 11.46
CA ALA A 161 -0.59 15.79 11.77
C ALA A 161 -0.17 14.45 11.14
N GLN A 162 0.38 14.50 9.90
CA GLN A 162 0.94 13.33 9.24
C GLN A 162 2.16 12.76 9.99
N ARG A 163 3.09 13.62 10.44
CA ARG A 163 4.23 13.20 11.29
C ARG A 163 3.77 12.56 12.59
N ILE A 164 2.71 13.09 13.22
CA ILE A 164 2.10 12.50 14.42
C ILE A 164 1.47 11.13 14.10
N SER A 165 0.80 10.98 12.96
CA SER A 165 0.23 9.69 12.51
C SER A 165 1.33 8.64 12.29
N ILE A 166 2.46 9.05 11.69
CA ILE A 166 3.65 8.21 11.53
C ILE A 166 4.25 7.85 12.91
N ALA A 167 4.40 8.83 13.82
CA ALA A 167 4.89 8.60 15.17
C ALA A 167 4.04 7.57 15.93
N ARG A 168 2.71 7.69 15.82
CA ARG A 168 1.78 6.73 16.40
C ARG A 168 2.01 5.32 15.87
N ALA A 169 2.20 5.16 14.56
CA ALA A 169 2.45 3.85 13.97
C ALA A 169 3.81 3.26 14.39
N LEU A 170 4.83 4.10 14.59
CA LEU A 170 6.20 3.67 14.96
C LEU A 170 6.40 3.43 16.45
N ILE A 171 5.49 3.91 17.29
CA ILE A 171 5.69 3.93 18.74
C ILE A 171 5.87 2.52 19.33
N SER A 172 5.24 1.51 18.74
CA SER A 172 5.35 0.10 19.12
C SER A 172 6.60 -0.61 18.57
N LYS A 173 7.47 0.08 17.83
CA LYS A 173 8.64 -0.49 17.12
C LYS A 173 8.25 -1.62 16.15
N PRO A 174 7.37 -1.34 15.18
CA PRO A 174 6.87 -2.37 14.26
C PRO A 174 7.98 -2.89 13.33
N LYS A 175 7.82 -4.12 12.84
CA LYS A 175 8.66 -4.71 11.79
C LYS A 175 8.17 -4.32 10.40
N LEU A 176 6.86 -4.10 10.25
CA LEU A 176 6.20 -3.73 9.01
C LEU A 176 5.34 -2.48 9.20
N LEU A 177 5.54 -1.50 8.35
CA LEU A 177 4.72 -0.30 8.27
C LEU A 177 4.02 -0.24 6.92
N LEU A 178 2.70 -0.27 6.94
CA LEU A 178 1.86 0.01 5.80
C LEU A 178 1.56 1.50 5.74
N LEU A 179 1.77 2.09 4.57
CA LEU A 179 1.59 3.51 4.29
C LEU A 179 0.54 3.64 3.19
N ASP A 180 -0.74 3.87 3.58
CA ASP A 180 -1.85 3.98 2.62
C ASP A 180 -2.05 5.44 2.24
N GLU A 181 -1.55 5.82 1.07
CA GLU A 181 -1.56 7.18 0.51
C GLU A 181 -1.10 8.27 1.49
N PRO A 182 0.05 8.11 2.18
CA PRO A 182 0.43 8.93 3.34
C PRO A 182 0.75 10.39 3.00
N VAL A 183 0.79 10.77 1.72
CA VAL A 183 1.15 12.13 1.27
C VAL A 183 0.13 12.74 0.31
N SER A 184 -0.95 12.02 -0.05
CA SER A 184 -1.90 12.43 -1.09
C SER A 184 -2.67 13.74 -0.78
N ALA A 185 -2.85 14.07 0.49
CA ALA A 185 -3.58 15.26 0.94
C ALA A 185 -2.66 16.45 1.26
N LEU A 186 -1.36 16.34 1.00
CA LEU A 186 -0.35 17.34 1.35
C LEU A 186 0.11 18.12 0.11
N ASP A 187 0.55 19.36 0.32
CA ASP A 187 1.23 20.13 -0.72
C ASP A 187 2.59 19.52 -1.08
N VAL A 188 3.08 19.81 -2.30
CA VAL A 188 4.29 19.18 -2.87
C VAL A 188 5.53 19.35 -1.99
N SER A 189 5.67 20.50 -1.31
CA SER A 189 6.83 20.80 -0.47
C SER A 189 6.82 19.97 0.82
N VAL A 190 5.66 19.83 1.45
CA VAL A 190 5.47 19.00 2.65
C VAL A 190 5.55 17.52 2.30
N GLN A 191 5.00 17.12 1.15
CA GLN A 191 5.13 15.77 0.63
C GLN A 191 6.60 15.34 0.53
N ALA A 192 7.46 16.16 -0.10
CA ALA A 192 8.89 15.88 -0.21
C ALA A 192 9.56 15.69 1.16
N GLN A 193 9.21 16.52 2.15
CA GLN A 193 9.73 16.39 3.52
C GLN A 193 9.30 15.09 4.20
N ILE A 194 8.05 14.66 4.02
CA ILE A 194 7.57 13.38 4.58
C ILE A 194 8.26 12.19 3.91
N LEU A 195 8.50 12.23 2.59
CA LEU A 195 9.20 11.16 1.88
C LEU A 195 10.66 11.03 2.34
N LEU A 196 11.37 12.15 2.51
CA LEU A 196 12.73 12.15 3.07
C LEU A 196 12.75 11.57 4.50
N LEU A 197 11.82 12.00 5.34
CA LEU A 197 11.67 11.46 6.69
C LEU A 197 11.47 9.94 6.68
N LEU A 198 10.58 9.43 5.83
CA LEU A 198 10.31 8.00 5.71
C LEU A 198 11.54 7.22 5.21
N GLU A 199 12.32 7.80 4.28
CA GLU A 199 13.56 7.19 3.80
C GLU A 199 14.63 7.09 4.89
N GLU A 200 14.86 8.18 5.66
CA GLU A 200 15.76 8.23 6.81
C GLU A 200 15.36 7.17 7.84
N MET A 201 14.10 7.17 8.24
CA MET A 201 13.59 6.22 9.23
C MET A 201 13.71 4.76 8.78
N ARG A 202 13.51 4.46 7.48
CA ARG A 202 13.70 3.11 6.95
C ARG A 202 15.15 2.65 7.10
N LYS A 203 16.11 3.54 6.80
CA LYS A 203 17.55 3.25 6.93
C LYS A 203 17.97 3.06 8.39
N ASP A 204 17.49 3.95 9.28
CA ASP A 204 17.92 3.97 10.67
C ASP A 204 17.26 2.90 11.53
N LEU A 205 15.97 2.60 11.27
CA LEU A 205 15.19 1.68 12.09
C LEU A 205 15.06 0.28 11.47
N GLY A 206 15.43 0.09 10.20
CA GLY A 206 15.32 -1.20 9.51
C GLY A 206 13.87 -1.68 9.31
N VAL A 207 12.90 -0.77 9.35
CA VAL A 207 11.47 -1.10 9.18
C VAL A 207 11.17 -1.43 7.73
N THR A 208 10.40 -2.49 7.50
CA THR A 208 9.89 -2.86 6.18
C THR A 208 8.72 -1.97 5.80
N TYR A 209 8.69 -1.47 4.56
CA TYR A 209 7.58 -0.65 4.08
C TYR A 209 6.77 -1.35 2.98
N VAL A 210 5.44 -1.23 3.07
CA VAL A 210 4.53 -1.37 1.93
C VAL A 210 3.87 -0.02 1.73
N PHE A 211 4.23 0.64 0.63
CA PHE A 211 3.82 2.00 0.30
C PHE A 211 2.78 2.00 -0.80
N ILE A 212 1.57 2.44 -0.49
CA ILE A 212 0.45 2.52 -1.42
C ILE A 212 0.31 3.97 -1.90
N SER A 213 0.25 4.16 -3.21
CA SER A 213 0.02 5.46 -3.83
C SER A 213 -0.73 5.31 -5.16
N HIS A 214 -1.41 6.36 -5.58
CA HIS A 214 -1.84 6.53 -6.96
C HIS A 214 -0.80 7.29 -7.80
N ASP A 215 0.22 7.89 -7.16
CA ASP A 215 1.30 8.62 -7.80
C ASP A 215 2.57 7.75 -7.89
N LEU A 216 2.92 7.38 -9.12
CA LEU A 216 4.11 6.59 -9.43
C LEU A 216 5.40 7.35 -9.13
N ALA A 217 5.45 8.68 -9.33
CA ALA A 217 6.66 9.47 -9.08
C ALA A 217 7.04 9.47 -7.58
N VAL A 218 6.06 9.42 -6.71
CA VAL A 218 6.26 9.27 -5.26
C VAL A 218 6.86 7.91 -4.91
N VAL A 219 6.34 6.85 -5.54
CA VAL A 219 6.82 5.47 -5.32
C VAL A 219 8.25 5.29 -5.81
N GLU A 220 8.62 5.92 -6.93
CA GLU A 220 9.97 5.87 -7.49
C GLU A 220 11.04 6.36 -6.50
N GLN A 221 10.71 7.37 -5.70
CA GLN A 221 11.65 7.94 -4.73
C GLN A 221 11.92 7.03 -3.53
N LEU A 222 10.93 6.23 -3.10
CA LEU A 222 11.00 5.47 -1.85
C LEU A 222 11.15 3.96 -2.05
N CYS A 223 10.58 3.41 -3.13
CA CYS A 223 10.43 1.97 -3.31
C CYS A 223 11.26 1.44 -4.49
N PRO A 224 12.27 0.58 -4.23
CA PRO A 224 13.07 -0.04 -5.30
C PRO A 224 12.27 -1.02 -6.17
N ASN A 225 11.17 -1.57 -5.66
CA ASN A 225 10.27 -2.45 -6.40
C ASN A 225 8.82 -1.94 -6.31
N VAL A 226 8.04 -2.20 -7.36
CA VAL A 226 6.65 -1.76 -7.45
C VAL A 226 5.75 -2.84 -8.06
N LEU A 227 4.51 -2.90 -7.56
CA LEU A 227 3.39 -3.65 -8.12
C LEU A 227 2.40 -2.66 -8.71
N VAL A 228 2.03 -2.84 -9.97
CA VAL A 228 0.98 -2.07 -10.63
C VAL A 228 -0.31 -2.87 -10.59
N MET A 229 -1.35 -2.29 -9.97
CA MET A 229 -2.62 -2.95 -9.73
C MET A 229 -3.74 -2.33 -10.55
N TYR A 230 -4.53 -3.15 -11.24
CA TYR A 230 -5.73 -2.76 -11.98
C TYR A 230 -6.87 -3.73 -11.73
N ALA A 231 -8.05 -3.20 -11.36
CA ALA A 231 -9.27 -4.00 -11.17
C ALA A 231 -9.07 -5.29 -10.35
N GLY A 232 -8.39 -5.18 -9.20
CA GLY A 232 -8.14 -6.29 -8.28
C GLY A 232 -6.94 -7.17 -8.60
N SER A 233 -6.30 -7.03 -9.75
CA SER A 233 -5.19 -7.89 -10.18
C SER A 233 -3.89 -7.12 -10.35
N ILE A 234 -2.75 -7.79 -10.14
CA ILE A 234 -1.43 -7.27 -10.49
C ILE A 234 -1.25 -7.41 -12.00
N VAL A 235 -1.01 -6.29 -12.68
CA VAL A 235 -0.86 -6.26 -14.16
C VAL A 235 0.60 -6.13 -14.59
N GLU A 236 1.43 -5.55 -13.74
CA GLU A 236 2.88 -5.43 -13.97
C GLU A 236 3.61 -5.34 -12.62
N SER A 237 4.79 -5.93 -12.51
CA SER A 237 5.61 -5.90 -11.30
C SER A 237 7.10 -5.91 -11.62
N GLY A 238 7.93 -5.34 -10.75
CA GLY A 238 9.37 -5.38 -10.91
C GLY A 238 10.11 -4.19 -10.30
N PRO A 239 11.42 -4.03 -10.65
CA PRO A 239 12.20 -2.88 -10.23
C PRO A 239 11.57 -1.58 -10.72
N THR A 240 11.37 -0.62 -9.82
CA THR A 240 10.61 0.61 -10.10
C THR A 240 11.21 1.38 -11.27
N ARG A 241 12.53 1.58 -11.27
CA ARG A 241 13.22 2.27 -12.36
C ARG A 241 12.99 1.58 -13.72
N GLN A 242 13.02 0.24 -13.75
CA GLN A 242 12.80 -0.52 -14.98
C GLN A 242 11.35 -0.37 -15.50
N LEU A 243 10.36 -0.33 -14.61
CA LEU A 243 8.98 -0.06 -15.02
C LEU A 243 8.82 1.34 -15.61
N PHE A 244 9.53 2.34 -15.11
CA PHE A 244 9.50 3.69 -15.67
C PHE A 244 10.13 3.76 -17.07
N GLU A 245 11.30 3.15 -17.24
CA GLU A 245 12.07 3.20 -18.49
C GLU A 245 11.53 2.21 -19.55
N HIS A 246 11.12 1.01 -19.12
CA HIS A 246 10.80 -0.15 -19.98
C HIS A 246 9.46 -0.81 -19.64
N ARG A 247 8.43 0.00 -19.32
CA ARG A 247 7.07 -0.48 -19.05
C ARG A 247 6.51 -1.35 -20.16
N ARG A 248 5.80 -2.40 -19.81
CA ARG A 248 5.30 -3.42 -20.75
C ARG A 248 3.78 -3.46 -20.83
N HIS A 249 3.08 -3.15 -19.72
CA HIS A 249 1.62 -3.13 -19.73
C HIS A 249 1.08 -1.79 -20.25
N PRO A 250 0.12 -1.78 -21.19
CA PRO A 250 -0.49 -0.52 -21.69
C PRO A 250 -1.11 0.36 -20.61
N TYR A 251 -1.61 -0.23 -19.52
CA TYR A 251 -2.11 0.51 -18.37
C TYR A 251 -0.99 1.23 -17.60
N THR A 252 0.16 0.59 -17.40
CA THR A 252 1.33 1.23 -16.76
C THR A 252 1.81 2.43 -17.58
N ASP A 253 1.81 2.30 -18.91
CA ASP A 253 2.13 3.40 -19.82
C ASP A 253 1.14 4.57 -19.68
N LEU A 254 -0.15 4.27 -19.55
CA LEU A 254 -1.18 5.28 -19.30
C LEU A 254 -0.99 5.96 -17.96
N LEU A 255 -0.71 5.22 -16.88
CA LEU A 255 -0.44 5.77 -15.56
C LEU A 255 0.76 6.72 -15.55
N ILE A 256 1.87 6.33 -16.17
CA ILE A 256 3.08 7.17 -16.25
C ILE A 256 2.82 8.44 -17.07
N LYS A 257 2.09 8.33 -18.18
CA LYS A 257 1.72 9.48 -19.02
C LYS A 257 0.73 10.43 -18.36
N SER A 258 -0.04 9.98 -17.39
CA SER A 258 -0.98 10.81 -16.64
C SER A 258 -0.31 11.64 -15.52
N VAL A 259 0.95 11.40 -15.21
CA VAL A 259 1.73 12.23 -14.28
C VAL A 259 1.94 13.61 -14.93
N PRO A 260 1.51 14.72 -14.29
CA PRO A 260 1.67 16.06 -14.86
C PRO A 260 3.15 16.40 -15.02
N VAL A 261 3.55 16.68 -16.26
CA VAL A 261 4.90 17.20 -16.56
C VAL A 261 4.76 18.67 -16.89
N PRO A 262 5.48 19.60 -16.23
CA PRO A 262 5.44 21.02 -16.57
C PRO A 262 5.69 21.25 -18.07
N GLY A 263 4.75 21.98 -18.73
CA GLY A 263 4.86 22.30 -20.15
C GLY A 263 4.29 21.27 -21.13
N LYS A 264 3.72 20.14 -20.67
CA LYS A 264 2.97 19.20 -21.52
C LYS A 264 1.47 19.28 -21.22
N SER A 265 0.64 19.41 -22.25
CA SER A 265 -0.82 19.26 -22.12
C SER A 265 -1.18 17.80 -21.87
N LEU A 266 -2.00 17.54 -20.85
CA LEU A 266 -2.55 16.20 -20.61
C LEU A 266 -3.62 15.90 -21.67
N GLU A 267 -3.42 14.90 -22.49
CA GLU A 267 -4.48 14.29 -23.30
C GLU A 267 -5.32 13.37 -22.40
N LEU A 268 -6.31 13.93 -21.74
CA LEU A 268 -7.31 13.16 -20.98
C LEU A 268 -8.20 12.41 -21.97
N LYS A 269 -7.90 11.13 -22.22
CA LYS A 269 -8.87 10.22 -22.85
C LYS A 269 -9.89 9.80 -21.79
N SER A 270 -11.17 9.78 -22.21
CA SER A 270 -12.36 9.49 -21.42
C SER A 270 -12.16 8.35 -20.42
N GLU A 271 -12.65 8.55 -19.19
CA GLU A 271 -12.74 7.55 -18.12
C GLU A 271 -13.78 6.47 -18.49
N GLU A 272 -13.46 5.56 -19.38
CA GLU A 272 -14.20 4.31 -19.48
C GLU A 272 -13.86 3.43 -18.27
N LYS A 273 -14.88 3.04 -17.52
CA LYS A 273 -14.71 2.18 -16.33
C LYS A 273 -14.17 0.82 -16.73
N ALA A 274 -13.40 0.20 -15.82
CA ALA A 274 -12.96 -1.18 -15.96
C ALA A 274 -14.16 -2.10 -16.24
N ASP A 275 -13.99 -3.08 -17.12
CA ASP A 275 -15.00 -4.11 -17.39
C ASP A 275 -15.05 -5.11 -16.22
N LEU A 276 -15.70 -4.71 -15.14
CA LEU A 276 -15.91 -5.54 -13.96
C LEU A 276 -17.07 -6.54 -14.17
N GLU A 277 -17.89 -6.35 -15.21
CA GLU A 277 -19.05 -7.19 -15.48
C GLU A 277 -18.71 -8.48 -16.26
N ASN A 278 -17.49 -8.53 -16.85
CA ASN A 278 -17.07 -9.71 -17.64
C ASN A 278 -15.72 -10.26 -17.13
N PRO A 279 -15.74 -11.11 -16.10
CA PRO A 279 -14.53 -11.64 -15.47
C PRO A 279 -13.71 -12.60 -16.34
N GLY A 280 -14.18 -12.92 -17.54
CA GLY A 280 -13.55 -13.90 -18.44
C GLY A 280 -12.40 -13.41 -19.29
N GLY A 281 -11.93 -12.15 -19.14
CA GLY A 281 -10.89 -11.56 -20.01
C GLY A 281 -9.97 -10.60 -19.28
N CYS A 282 -9.07 -9.95 -20.06
CA CYS A 282 -8.22 -8.87 -19.57
C CYS A 282 -9.07 -7.71 -19.06
N ALA A 283 -8.96 -7.35 -17.80
CA ALA A 283 -9.76 -6.29 -17.18
C ALA A 283 -9.55 -4.90 -17.83
N PHE A 284 -8.38 -4.67 -18.44
CA PHE A 284 -8.04 -3.42 -19.11
C PHE A 284 -8.48 -3.36 -20.59
N ARG A 285 -9.04 -4.44 -21.17
CA ARG A 285 -9.30 -4.56 -22.61
C ARG A 285 -10.14 -3.41 -23.20
N ASN A 286 -11.14 -2.90 -22.48
CA ASN A 286 -12.04 -1.85 -22.97
C ASN A 286 -11.36 -0.49 -23.09
N ARG A 287 -10.27 -0.26 -22.34
CA ARG A 287 -9.43 0.96 -22.38
C ARG A 287 -8.13 0.76 -23.15
N CYS A 288 -7.82 -0.48 -23.53
CA CYS A 288 -6.54 -0.82 -24.13
C CYS A 288 -6.50 -0.50 -25.63
N PRO A 289 -5.58 0.34 -26.11
CA PRO A 289 -5.46 0.65 -27.54
C PRO A 289 -4.97 -0.54 -28.37
N LYS A 290 -4.45 -1.59 -27.73
CA LYS A 290 -3.97 -2.83 -28.37
C LYS A 290 -4.92 -4.02 -28.18
N ALA A 291 -6.15 -3.77 -27.65
CA ALA A 291 -7.09 -4.85 -27.40
C ALA A 291 -7.47 -5.62 -28.67
N ASN A 292 -7.50 -6.92 -28.57
CA ASN A 292 -7.93 -7.81 -29.67
C ASN A 292 -8.62 -9.06 -29.11
N GLN A 293 -8.91 -10.04 -29.98
CA GLN A 293 -9.67 -11.23 -29.63
C GLN A 293 -9.01 -12.09 -28.53
N GLN A 294 -7.67 -12.12 -28.41
CA GLN A 294 -7.00 -12.88 -27.33
C GLN A 294 -7.22 -12.25 -25.95
N CYS A 295 -7.49 -10.96 -25.90
CA CYS A 295 -7.78 -10.25 -24.65
C CYS A 295 -9.15 -10.67 -24.04
N SER A 296 -9.94 -11.51 -24.70
CA SER A 296 -11.09 -12.20 -24.10
C SER A 296 -10.68 -13.29 -23.07
N ARG A 297 -9.40 -13.61 -22.95
CA ARG A 297 -8.84 -14.48 -21.92
C ARG A 297 -8.04 -13.67 -20.92
N VAL A 298 -8.05 -14.09 -19.64
CA VAL A 298 -7.23 -13.46 -18.58
C VAL A 298 -5.74 -13.70 -18.88
N PRO A 299 -4.91 -12.67 -18.99
CA PRO A 299 -3.48 -12.85 -19.14
C PRO A 299 -2.84 -13.23 -17.80
N ASN A 300 -1.93 -14.19 -17.81
CA ASN A 300 -1.14 -14.54 -16.64
C ASN A 300 0.03 -13.56 -16.47
N LEU A 301 0.38 -13.27 -15.23
CA LEU A 301 1.62 -12.56 -14.90
C LEU A 301 2.81 -13.44 -15.28
N ARG A 302 3.71 -12.95 -16.12
CA ARG A 302 4.86 -13.71 -16.64
C ARG A 302 6.08 -12.81 -16.70
N GLU A 303 7.24 -13.40 -16.48
CA GLU A 303 8.51 -12.70 -16.64
C GLU A 303 8.70 -12.17 -18.06
N VAL A 304 9.12 -10.92 -18.16
CA VAL A 304 9.38 -10.25 -19.42
C VAL A 304 10.72 -10.75 -19.97
N ARG A 305 10.73 -11.26 -21.20
CA ARG A 305 11.95 -11.75 -21.84
C ARG A 305 12.99 -10.63 -21.97
N GLY A 306 14.22 -10.90 -21.51
CA GLY A 306 15.34 -9.96 -21.57
C GLY A 306 15.32 -8.91 -20.44
N SER A 307 14.38 -8.96 -19.50
CA SER A 307 14.39 -8.11 -18.31
C SER A 307 15.43 -8.57 -17.29
N ILE A 308 15.93 -7.63 -16.51
CA ILE A 308 16.84 -7.88 -15.38
C ILE A 308 16.04 -7.71 -14.09
N GLY A 309 16.13 -8.67 -13.16
CA GLY A 309 15.62 -8.48 -11.81
C GLY A 309 14.12 -8.72 -11.59
N GLY A 310 13.49 -9.66 -12.32
CA GLY A 310 12.13 -10.12 -12.02
C GLY A 310 11.02 -9.17 -12.46
N HIS A 311 11.18 -8.51 -13.60
CA HIS A 311 10.12 -7.73 -14.23
C HIS A 311 9.08 -8.66 -14.86
N GLU A 312 7.83 -8.58 -14.39
CA GLU A 312 6.71 -9.42 -14.83
C GLU A 312 5.57 -8.55 -15.40
N CYS A 313 4.86 -9.08 -16.40
CA CYS A 313 3.73 -8.40 -17.04
C CYS A 313 2.60 -9.38 -17.37
N ALA A 314 1.36 -9.00 -17.03
CA ALA A 314 0.14 -9.74 -17.36
C ALA A 314 -0.51 -9.15 -18.63
N CYS A 315 0.13 -9.33 -19.78
CA CYS A 315 -0.38 -8.86 -21.06
C CYS A 315 -0.14 -9.88 -22.18
N HIS A 316 -1.13 -10.07 -23.07
CA HIS A 316 -0.97 -10.90 -24.26
C HIS A 316 -0.06 -10.23 -25.31
N TYR A 317 -0.04 -8.90 -25.32
CA TYR A 317 0.69 -8.05 -26.28
C TYR A 317 1.43 -6.93 -25.54
N PRO A 318 2.48 -7.28 -24.77
CA PRO A 318 3.24 -6.27 -24.04
C PRO A 318 3.82 -5.23 -25.01
N LEU A 319 4.03 -4.02 -24.51
CA LEU A 319 4.68 -2.97 -25.28
C LEU A 319 6.10 -3.41 -25.64
N SER A 320 6.51 -3.20 -26.89
CA SER A 320 7.91 -3.36 -27.31
C SER A 320 8.76 -2.30 -26.62
N GLU A 321 10.03 -2.57 -26.41
CA GLU A 321 10.98 -1.50 -26.05
C GLU A 321 10.83 -0.37 -27.04
N ALA A 322 10.71 0.86 -26.54
CA ALA A 322 10.86 2.03 -27.39
C ALA A 322 12.28 2.00 -27.93
N ALA A 323 12.39 1.87 -29.26
CA ALA A 323 13.64 1.92 -29.96
C ALA A 323 14.32 3.27 -29.79
#